data_a3fa33d9c3b2625b47669e9e8606b1e8
#
_entry.id   a3fa33d9c3b2625b47669e9e8606b1e8
#
_cell.length_a   1.000
_cell.length_b   1.000
_cell.length_c   1.000
_cell.angle_alpha   90.00
_cell.angle_beta   90.00
_cell.angle_gamma   90.00
#
_symmetry.space_group_name_H-M   'P 1'
#
loop_
_entity.id
_entity.type
_entity.pdbx_description
1 polymer ?
#
loop_
_entity_poly.entity_id
_entity_poly.type
_entity_poly.pdbx_seq_one_letter_code
_entity_poly.pdbx_strand_id
1 'polypeptide(L)'
;MAEKDKFAEREHWLEEEYFGRKNQELIQKLRERRAREADRQKMAEMMGVDDQEVLEALQDLGYTSETIPLLHIVPLVEVAWTEGGVADREREKIFKIAEARGVQPGGVAYEMLSHWLENKPSERFFENSLRAIRVVLDLLPEEQRRASRRDLIAYCNQIASAVSSGIFGPGRIFDEERALISHIAAEIGQGREEAVRRVIER
;
A
#
# COMPACT_ATOMS: atom_id res chain seq x y z
N MET A 1 6.61 32.69 57.24
CA MET A 1 5.46 32.91 56.35
C MET A 1 5.87 32.98 54.88
N ALA A 2 6.87 33.75 54.48
CA ALA A 2 7.28 33.90 53.06
C ALA A 2 7.85 32.64 52.35
N GLU A 3 8.33 31.64 53.08
CA GLU A 3 8.90 30.44 52.50
C GLU A 3 7.84 29.39 52.09
N LYS A 4 6.73 29.31 52.84
CA LYS A 4 5.56 28.46 52.50
C LYS A 4 4.82 28.95 51.25
N ASP A 5 4.76 30.28 51.08
CA ASP A 5 4.09 30.87 49.90
C ASP A 5 4.87 30.57 48.61
N LYS A 6 6.21 30.60 48.67
CA LYS A 6 7.07 30.25 47.51
C LYS A 6 7.01 28.79 47.10
N PHE A 7 6.82 27.89 48.06
CA PHE A 7 6.63 26.46 47.73
C PHE A 7 5.27 26.21 47.05
N ALA A 8 4.21 26.83 47.56
CA ALA A 8 2.88 26.70 46.97
C ALA A 8 2.80 27.32 45.54
N GLU A 9 3.45 28.46 45.30
CA GLU A 9 3.56 29.08 43.99
C GLU A 9 4.35 28.18 43.00
N ARG A 10 5.42 27.53 43.48
CA ARG A 10 6.23 26.62 42.66
C ARG A 10 5.49 25.31 42.33
N GLU A 11 4.74 24.74 43.28
CA GLU A 11 3.88 23.56 43.03
C GLU A 11 2.78 23.92 42.02
N HIS A 12 2.12 25.04 42.18
CA HIS A 12 1.09 25.49 41.24
C HIS A 12 1.65 25.70 39.81
N TRP A 13 2.83 26.31 39.69
CA TRP A 13 3.48 26.52 38.41
C TRP A 13 3.86 25.17 37.74
N LEU A 14 4.36 24.22 38.53
CA LEU A 14 4.69 22.86 38.00
C LEU A 14 3.44 22.10 37.58
N GLU A 15 2.33 22.24 38.30
CA GLU A 15 1.05 21.64 37.90
C GLU A 15 0.52 22.28 36.61
N GLU A 16 0.55 23.60 36.48
CA GLU A 16 0.12 24.26 35.25
C GLU A 16 0.98 23.88 34.04
N GLU A 17 2.29 23.79 34.22
CA GLU A 17 3.20 23.32 33.16
C GLU A 17 2.91 21.88 32.77
N TYR A 18 2.68 20.99 33.74
CA TYR A 18 2.32 19.60 33.52
C TYR A 18 1.00 19.46 32.76
N PHE A 19 -0.05 20.17 33.21
CA PHE A 19 -1.35 20.16 32.54
C PHE A 19 -1.27 20.80 31.14
N GLY A 20 -0.49 21.84 30.97
CA GLY A 20 -0.23 22.47 29.68
C GLY A 20 0.38 21.48 28.68
N ARG A 21 1.41 20.73 29.08
CA ARG A 21 2.03 19.67 28.24
C ARG A 21 1.04 18.56 27.92
N LYS A 22 0.29 18.07 28.92
CA LYS A 22 -0.73 17.02 28.72
C LYS A 22 -1.83 17.45 27.75
N ASN A 23 -2.29 18.67 27.86
CA ASN A 23 -3.28 19.24 26.94
C ASN A 23 -2.72 19.35 25.50
N GLN A 24 -1.47 19.79 25.34
CA GLN A 24 -0.83 19.84 24.03
C GLN A 24 -0.69 18.45 23.41
N GLU A 25 -0.23 17.45 24.17
CA GLU A 25 -0.16 16.05 23.72
C GLU A 25 -1.54 15.51 23.30
N LEU A 26 -2.58 15.80 24.09
CA LEU A 26 -3.94 15.38 23.78
C LEU A 26 -4.47 16.05 22.50
N ILE A 27 -4.26 17.36 22.36
CA ILE A 27 -4.64 18.11 21.15
C ILE A 27 -3.93 17.55 19.94
N GLN A 28 -2.63 17.25 20.04
CA GLN A 28 -1.85 16.66 18.96
C GLN A 28 -2.42 15.29 18.54
N LYS A 29 -2.66 14.39 19.51
CA LYS A 29 -3.27 13.08 19.24
C LYS A 29 -4.65 13.17 18.60
N LEU A 30 -5.47 14.13 19.04
CA LEU A 30 -6.78 14.37 18.44
C LEU A 30 -6.69 14.89 17.01
N ARG A 31 -5.71 15.74 16.71
CA ARG A 31 -5.45 16.22 15.34
C ARG A 31 -5.00 15.09 14.42
N GLU A 32 -4.06 14.26 14.87
CA GLU A 32 -3.58 13.10 14.13
C GLU A 32 -4.71 12.11 13.86
N ARG A 33 -5.53 11.81 14.87
CA ARG A 33 -6.69 10.93 14.70
C ARG A 33 -7.68 11.46 13.67
N ARG A 34 -8.00 12.75 13.73
CA ARG A 34 -8.90 13.39 12.76
C ARG A 34 -8.31 13.40 11.34
N ALA A 35 -7.00 13.63 11.22
CA ALA A 35 -6.32 13.57 9.93
C ALA A 35 -6.37 12.16 9.34
N ARG A 36 -6.10 11.11 10.13
CA ARG A 36 -6.26 9.71 9.69
C ARG A 36 -7.69 9.38 9.27
N GLU A 37 -8.68 9.84 10.02
CA GLU A 37 -10.09 9.64 9.69
C GLU A 37 -10.46 10.30 8.36
N ALA A 38 -10.06 11.56 8.16
CA ALA A 38 -10.31 12.30 6.92
C ALA A 38 -9.60 11.66 5.71
N ASP A 39 -8.39 11.16 5.90
CA ASP A 39 -7.64 10.44 4.87
C ASP A 39 -8.33 9.11 4.52
N ARG A 40 -8.83 8.37 5.52
CA ARG A 40 -9.58 7.13 5.34
C ARG A 40 -10.84 7.33 4.52
N GLN A 41 -11.59 8.41 4.77
CA GLN A 41 -12.76 8.76 3.97
C GLN A 41 -12.41 9.00 2.51
N LYS A 42 -11.32 9.71 2.23
CA LYS A 42 -10.84 9.90 0.85
C LYS A 42 -10.43 8.58 0.20
N MET A 43 -9.76 7.68 0.94
CA MET A 43 -9.43 6.35 0.43
C MET A 43 -10.71 5.56 0.08
N ALA A 44 -11.73 5.59 0.94
CA ALA A 44 -13.02 4.96 0.71
C ALA A 44 -13.67 5.43 -0.59
N GLU A 45 -13.72 6.75 -0.80
CA GLU A 45 -14.27 7.36 -2.01
C GLU A 45 -13.49 6.94 -3.27
N MET A 46 -12.15 6.97 -3.20
CA MET A 46 -11.29 6.62 -4.34
C MET A 46 -11.39 5.15 -4.74
N MET A 47 -11.53 4.26 -3.75
CA MET A 47 -11.58 2.81 -3.96
C MET A 47 -13.01 2.30 -4.22
N GLY A 48 -14.04 3.07 -3.89
CA GLY A 48 -15.42 2.62 -3.88
C GLY A 48 -15.69 1.53 -2.83
N VAL A 49 -14.93 1.54 -1.72
CA VAL A 49 -14.98 0.56 -0.64
C VAL A 49 -15.32 1.27 0.66
N ASP A 50 -16.36 0.81 1.36
CA ASP A 50 -16.85 1.41 2.61
C ASP A 50 -16.60 0.52 3.84
N ASP A 51 -15.71 -0.45 3.73
CA ASP A 51 -15.33 -1.34 4.82
C ASP A 51 -14.22 -0.70 5.67
N GLN A 52 -14.58 -0.26 6.88
CA GLN A 52 -13.68 0.46 7.78
C GLN A 52 -12.49 -0.39 8.24
N GLU A 53 -12.67 -1.69 8.46
CA GLU A 53 -11.59 -2.59 8.90
C GLU A 53 -10.54 -2.73 7.79
N VAL A 54 -10.98 -2.83 6.54
CA VAL A 54 -10.09 -2.90 5.37
C VAL A 54 -9.32 -1.58 5.20
N LEU A 55 -10.00 -0.46 5.32
CA LEU A 55 -9.36 0.86 5.19
C LEU A 55 -8.36 1.11 6.33
N GLU A 56 -8.64 0.67 7.55
CA GLU A 56 -7.71 0.72 8.68
C GLU A 56 -6.48 -0.16 8.43
N ALA A 57 -6.67 -1.38 7.97
CA ALA A 57 -5.58 -2.27 7.63
C ALA A 57 -4.67 -1.71 6.52
N LEU A 58 -5.23 -1.04 5.52
CA LEU A 58 -4.46 -0.35 4.48
C LEU A 58 -3.64 0.81 5.06
N GLN A 59 -4.21 1.62 5.97
CA GLN A 59 -3.48 2.67 6.66
C GLN A 59 -2.35 2.12 7.55
N ASP A 60 -2.56 0.97 8.19
CA ASP A 60 -1.53 0.30 9.01
C ASP A 60 -0.40 -0.29 8.15
N LEU A 61 -0.67 -0.61 6.88
CA LEU A 61 0.34 -0.94 5.87
C LEU A 61 1.07 0.30 5.32
N GLY A 62 0.69 1.50 5.73
CA GLY A 62 1.30 2.77 5.32
C GLY A 62 0.67 3.42 4.10
N TYR A 63 -0.45 2.90 3.59
CA TYR A 63 -1.18 3.55 2.50
C TYR A 63 -1.96 4.77 3.01
N THR A 64 -2.02 5.79 2.18
CA THR A 64 -2.81 7.00 2.36
C THR A 64 -3.66 7.25 1.12
N SER A 65 -4.57 8.22 1.16
CA SER A 65 -5.33 8.61 -0.04
C SER A 65 -4.43 9.02 -1.22
N GLU A 66 -3.23 9.53 -0.95
CA GLU A 66 -2.28 9.90 -2.00
C GLU A 66 -1.55 8.69 -2.60
N THR A 67 -1.32 7.63 -1.80
CA THR A 67 -0.51 6.46 -2.20
C THR A 67 -1.33 5.22 -2.53
N ILE A 68 -2.62 5.20 -2.22
CA ILE A 68 -3.51 4.06 -2.50
C ILE A 68 -3.55 3.63 -3.97
N PRO A 69 -3.38 4.53 -4.98
CA PRO A 69 -3.28 4.10 -6.37
C PRO A 69 -2.12 3.13 -6.64
N LEU A 70 -1.09 3.14 -5.79
CA LEU A 70 0.05 2.24 -5.90
C LEU A 70 -0.26 0.80 -5.49
N LEU A 71 -1.34 0.54 -4.74
CA LEU A 71 -1.67 -0.81 -4.27
C LEU A 71 -1.69 -1.81 -5.43
N HIS A 72 -2.30 -1.45 -6.56
CA HIS A 72 -2.36 -2.30 -7.76
C HIS A 72 -1.05 -2.28 -8.58
N ILE A 73 -0.10 -1.41 -8.25
CA ILE A 73 1.22 -1.35 -8.92
C ILE A 73 2.23 -2.26 -8.22
N VAL A 74 2.03 -2.55 -6.93
CA VAL A 74 2.95 -3.39 -6.13
C VAL A 74 3.29 -4.72 -6.81
N PRO A 75 2.34 -5.52 -7.33
CA PRO A 75 2.67 -6.79 -8.01
C PRO A 75 3.55 -6.59 -9.27
N LEU A 76 3.42 -5.45 -9.95
CA LEU A 76 4.24 -5.12 -11.10
C LEU A 76 5.69 -4.84 -10.69
N VAL A 77 5.85 -4.14 -9.54
CA VAL A 77 7.19 -3.91 -8.94
C VAL A 77 7.82 -5.22 -8.52
N GLU A 78 7.04 -6.13 -7.91
CA GLU A 78 7.51 -7.46 -7.51
C GLU A 78 8.03 -8.27 -8.72
N VAL A 79 7.26 -8.29 -9.82
CA VAL A 79 7.67 -8.97 -11.07
C VAL A 79 8.94 -8.35 -11.64
N ALA A 80 9.08 -7.03 -11.68
CA ALA A 80 10.27 -6.36 -12.18
C ALA A 80 11.53 -6.66 -11.36
N TRP A 81 11.40 -7.00 -10.07
CA TRP A 81 12.52 -7.37 -9.21
C TRP A 81 12.93 -8.85 -9.29
N THR A 82 12.24 -9.68 -10.09
CA THR A 82 12.50 -11.14 -10.17
C THR A 82 13.94 -11.43 -10.63
N GLU A 83 14.47 -10.64 -11.54
CA GLU A 83 15.85 -10.80 -12.07
C GLU A 83 16.93 -10.10 -11.23
N GLY A 84 16.59 -9.58 -10.03
CA GLY A 84 17.52 -8.95 -9.10
C GLY A 84 17.77 -7.45 -9.36
N GLY A 85 17.05 -6.85 -10.30
CA GLY A 85 17.07 -5.41 -10.59
C GLY A 85 15.99 -5.03 -11.59
N VAL A 86 15.57 -3.77 -11.57
CA VAL A 86 14.53 -3.25 -12.47
C VAL A 86 15.17 -2.64 -13.71
N ALA A 87 14.90 -3.20 -14.88
CA ALA A 87 15.41 -2.67 -16.14
C ALA A 87 14.71 -1.34 -16.53
N ASP A 88 15.41 -0.47 -17.29
CA ASP A 88 14.85 0.83 -17.70
C ASP A 88 13.50 0.71 -18.42
N ARG A 89 13.33 -0.32 -19.26
CA ARG A 89 12.09 -0.58 -20.00
C ARG A 89 10.93 -1.00 -19.08
N GLU A 90 11.20 -1.76 -18.04
CA GLU A 90 10.20 -2.12 -17.02
C GLU A 90 9.81 -0.89 -16.22
N ARG A 91 10.79 -0.12 -15.76
CA ARG A 91 10.61 1.14 -15.07
C ARG A 91 9.70 2.07 -15.87
N GLU A 92 10.01 2.30 -17.15
CA GLU A 92 9.21 3.16 -18.03
C GLU A 92 7.76 2.65 -18.16
N LYS A 93 7.56 1.35 -18.33
CA LYS A 93 6.23 0.75 -18.43
C LYS A 93 5.44 0.86 -17.12
N ILE A 94 6.09 0.59 -15.99
CA ILE A 94 5.45 0.69 -14.67
C ILE A 94 4.98 2.12 -14.42
N PHE A 95 5.80 3.14 -14.72
CA PHE A 95 5.38 4.52 -14.59
C PHE A 95 4.21 4.87 -15.51
N LYS A 96 4.21 4.43 -16.76
CA LYS A 96 3.08 4.65 -17.67
C LYS A 96 1.78 4.04 -17.15
N ILE A 97 1.84 2.84 -16.58
CA ILE A 97 0.67 2.19 -15.98
C ILE A 97 0.22 2.96 -14.72
N ALA A 98 1.16 3.40 -13.89
CA ALA A 98 0.88 4.16 -12.68
C ALA A 98 0.23 5.52 -13.00
N GLU A 99 0.75 6.24 -14.00
CA GLU A 99 0.17 7.52 -14.51
C GLU A 99 -1.26 7.33 -15.02
N ALA A 100 -1.51 6.26 -15.78
CA ALA A 100 -2.86 5.92 -16.24
C ALA A 100 -3.84 5.61 -15.09
N ARG A 101 -3.32 5.29 -13.89
CA ARG A 101 -4.09 5.07 -12.65
C ARG A 101 -4.11 6.28 -11.72
N GLY A 102 -3.66 7.45 -12.19
CA GLY A 102 -3.75 8.72 -11.47
C GLY A 102 -2.51 9.07 -10.64
N VAL A 103 -1.42 8.31 -10.72
CA VAL A 103 -0.15 8.69 -10.08
C VAL A 103 0.47 9.84 -10.87
N GLN A 104 0.52 11.02 -10.25
CA GLN A 104 1.03 12.23 -10.88
C GLN A 104 2.55 12.36 -10.70
N PRO A 105 3.31 12.72 -11.76
CA PRO A 105 4.72 13.03 -11.64
C PRO A 105 4.99 14.12 -10.57
N GLY A 106 5.98 13.89 -9.72
CA GLY A 106 6.31 14.80 -8.60
C GLY A 106 5.39 14.72 -7.39
N GLY A 107 4.37 13.85 -7.40
CA GLY A 107 3.53 13.59 -6.23
C GLY A 107 4.13 12.52 -5.31
N VAL A 108 3.59 12.42 -4.09
CA VAL A 108 4.06 11.45 -3.06
C VAL A 108 4.06 10.01 -3.58
N ALA A 109 3.00 9.59 -4.28
CA ALA A 109 2.93 8.26 -4.88
C ALA A 109 4.04 8.04 -5.93
N TYR A 110 4.32 9.03 -6.76
CA TYR A 110 5.38 8.94 -7.77
C TYR A 110 6.76 8.77 -7.14
N GLU A 111 7.07 9.55 -6.11
CA GLU A 111 8.34 9.46 -5.37
C GLU A 111 8.47 8.11 -4.66
N MET A 112 7.38 7.63 -4.03
CA MET A 112 7.34 6.32 -3.39
C MET A 112 7.56 5.19 -4.41
N LEU A 113 6.93 5.25 -5.58
CA LEU A 113 7.14 4.29 -6.66
C LEU A 113 8.58 4.33 -7.16
N SER A 114 9.16 5.51 -7.37
CA SER A 114 10.58 5.67 -7.74
C SER A 114 11.48 4.97 -6.73
N HIS A 115 11.23 5.18 -5.44
CA HIS A 115 11.97 4.53 -4.37
C HIS A 115 11.87 3.01 -4.42
N TRP A 116 10.68 2.44 -4.66
CA TRP A 116 10.49 0.99 -4.78
C TRP A 116 11.17 0.38 -6.01
N LEU A 117 11.31 1.15 -7.09
CA LEU A 117 12.00 0.72 -8.30
C LEU A 117 13.53 0.86 -8.20
N GLU A 118 14.04 1.59 -7.21
CA GLU A 118 15.46 1.71 -6.89
C GLU A 118 15.90 0.79 -5.75
N ASN A 119 14.99 0.57 -4.79
CA ASN A 119 15.23 -0.18 -3.58
C ASN A 119 14.14 -1.25 -3.44
N LYS A 120 14.50 -2.52 -3.60
CA LYS A 120 13.56 -3.63 -3.51
C LYS A 120 12.82 -3.61 -2.17
N PRO A 121 11.48 -3.50 -2.16
CA PRO A 121 10.69 -3.68 -0.96
C PRO A 121 10.88 -5.09 -0.36
N SER A 122 10.58 -5.24 0.93
CA SER A 122 10.68 -6.55 1.59
C SER A 122 9.63 -7.52 1.06
N GLU A 123 9.92 -8.81 1.11
CA GLU A 123 8.97 -9.87 0.73
C GLU A 123 7.67 -9.77 1.55
N ARG A 124 7.80 -9.46 2.85
CA ARG A 124 6.64 -9.23 3.72
C ARG A 124 5.75 -8.07 3.24
N PHE A 125 6.34 -7.03 2.67
CA PHE A 125 5.57 -5.93 2.08
C PHE A 125 4.76 -6.41 0.88
N PHE A 126 5.37 -7.18 -0.04
CA PHE A 126 4.68 -7.76 -1.19
C PHE A 126 3.54 -8.69 -0.77
N GLU A 127 3.79 -9.65 0.12
CA GLU A 127 2.76 -10.54 0.65
C GLU A 127 1.58 -9.80 1.28
N ASN A 128 1.85 -8.80 2.13
CA ASN A 128 0.80 -8.02 2.78
C ASN A 128 -0.01 -7.21 1.77
N SER A 129 0.66 -6.64 0.76
CA SER A 129 -0.02 -5.89 -0.31
C SER A 129 -0.89 -6.81 -1.18
N LEU A 130 -0.43 -8.01 -1.52
CA LEU A 130 -1.25 -9.01 -2.23
C LEU A 130 -2.49 -9.42 -1.42
N ARG A 131 -2.35 -9.63 -0.12
CA ARG A 131 -3.50 -9.91 0.77
C ARG A 131 -4.48 -8.74 0.78
N ALA A 132 -3.97 -7.50 0.87
CA ALA A 132 -4.81 -6.30 0.83
C ALA A 132 -5.55 -6.18 -0.50
N ILE A 133 -4.86 -6.39 -1.64
CA ILE A 133 -5.48 -6.41 -2.97
C ILE A 133 -6.61 -7.44 -3.03
N ARG A 134 -6.38 -8.66 -2.54
CA ARG A 134 -7.41 -9.71 -2.50
C ARG A 134 -8.64 -9.26 -1.73
N VAL A 135 -8.45 -8.74 -0.51
CA VAL A 135 -9.56 -8.27 0.33
C VAL A 135 -10.35 -7.16 -0.37
N VAL A 136 -9.66 -6.19 -0.96
CA VAL A 136 -10.30 -5.11 -1.72
C VAL A 136 -11.08 -5.65 -2.91
N LEU A 137 -10.49 -6.58 -3.68
CA LEU A 137 -11.16 -7.20 -4.82
C LEU A 137 -12.42 -7.98 -4.40
N ASP A 138 -12.41 -8.63 -3.24
CA ASP A 138 -13.55 -9.39 -2.74
C ASP A 138 -14.75 -8.50 -2.32
N LEU A 139 -14.51 -7.21 -2.06
CA LEU A 139 -15.56 -6.22 -1.81
C LEU A 139 -16.20 -5.68 -3.09
N LEU A 140 -15.56 -5.88 -4.24
CA LEU A 140 -16.08 -5.41 -5.53
C LEU A 140 -17.18 -6.33 -6.07
N PRO A 141 -18.15 -5.79 -6.84
CA PRO A 141 -19.07 -6.58 -7.62
C PRO A 141 -18.33 -7.57 -8.52
N GLU A 142 -18.91 -8.76 -8.75
CA GLU A 142 -18.26 -9.89 -9.44
C GLU A 142 -17.64 -9.51 -10.79
N GLU A 143 -18.34 -8.72 -11.62
CA GLU A 143 -17.82 -8.27 -12.93
C GLU A 143 -16.59 -7.39 -12.78
N GLN A 144 -16.62 -6.43 -11.86
CA GLN A 144 -15.50 -5.53 -11.60
C GLN A 144 -14.31 -6.29 -11.01
N ARG A 145 -14.56 -7.21 -10.10
CA ARG A 145 -13.54 -8.10 -9.53
C ARG A 145 -12.84 -8.92 -10.61
N ARG A 146 -13.59 -9.55 -11.51
CA ARG A 146 -13.02 -10.33 -12.63
C ARG A 146 -12.24 -9.45 -13.61
N ALA A 147 -12.73 -8.25 -13.91
CA ALA A 147 -12.03 -7.31 -14.77
C ALA A 147 -10.72 -6.86 -14.13
N SER A 148 -10.73 -6.43 -12.86
CA SER A 148 -9.55 -5.98 -12.13
C SER A 148 -8.49 -7.08 -12.01
N ARG A 149 -8.89 -8.33 -11.76
CA ARG A 149 -7.96 -9.47 -11.73
C ARG A 149 -7.30 -9.71 -13.09
N ARG A 150 -8.07 -9.70 -14.17
CA ARG A 150 -7.53 -9.88 -15.54
C ARG A 150 -6.54 -8.79 -15.90
N ASP A 151 -6.90 -7.54 -15.60
CA ASP A 151 -6.07 -6.38 -15.92
C ASP A 151 -4.75 -6.44 -15.14
N LEU A 152 -4.80 -6.78 -13.85
CA LEU A 152 -3.60 -6.89 -13.03
C LEU A 152 -2.64 -7.95 -13.56
N ILE A 153 -3.14 -9.15 -13.89
CA ILE A 153 -2.33 -10.21 -14.48
C ILE A 153 -1.82 -9.84 -15.88
N ALA A 154 -2.63 -9.16 -16.69
CA ALA A 154 -2.18 -8.66 -17.98
C ALA A 154 -1.03 -7.65 -17.85
N TYR A 155 -1.10 -6.74 -16.87
CA TYR A 155 0.00 -5.81 -16.60
C TYR A 155 1.26 -6.54 -16.10
N CYS A 156 1.15 -7.50 -15.18
CA CYS A 156 2.29 -8.32 -14.76
C CYS A 156 2.98 -8.98 -15.95
N ASN A 157 2.22 -9.60 -16.86
CA ASN A 157 2.77 -10.19 -18.09
C ASN A 157 3.41 -9.16 -19.02
N GLN A 158 2.87 -7.93 -19.10
CA GLN A 158 3.48 -6.85 -19.87
C GLN A 158 4.83 -6.40 -19.29
N ILE A 159 4.99 -6.37 -17.96
CA ILE A 159 6.26 -6.06 -17.33
C ILE A 159 7.27 -7.17 -17.60
N ALA A 160 6.94 -8.42 -17.29
CA ALA A 160 7.79 -9.57 -17.55
C ALA A 160 8.26 -9.68 -19.02
N SER A 161 7.40 -9.30 -19.96
CA SER A 161 7.77 -9.31 -21.39
C SER A 161 8.59 -8.10 -21.85
N ALA A 162 8.83 -7.10 -20.97
CA ALA A 162 9.50 -5.86 -21.37
C ALA A 162 11.00 -6.01 -21.62
N VAL A 163 11.66 -6.88 -20.86
CA VAL A 163 13.11 -7.10 -20.90
C VAL A 163 13.53 -8.02 -22.05
N SER A 164 12.69 -8.97 -22.40
CA SER A 164 13.01 -10.05 -23.34
C SER A 164 13.16 -9.66 -24.82
N SER A 165 13.24 -8.37 -25.14
CA SER A 165 13.60 -7.88 -26.49
C SER A 165 15.11 -7.90 -26.78
N GLY A 166 15.91 -8.59 -25.95
CA GLY A 166 17.37 -8.74 -26.10
C GLY A 166 17.79 -9.99 -26.87
N ILE A 167 18.88 -10.63 -26.45
CA ILE A 167 19.59 -11.72 -27.12
C ILE A 167 18.77 -13.00 -27.36
N PHE A 168 17.67 -13.19 -26.63
CA PHE A 168 16.85 -14.43 -26.68
C PHE A 168 15.52 -14.30 -27.45
N GLY A 169 15.25 -13.17 -28.12
CA GLY A 169 14.04 -12.93 -28.92
C GLY A 169 12.94 -12.16 -28.16
N PRO A 170 12.02 -11.51 -28.89
CA PRO A 170 11.02 -10.64 -28.27
C PRO A 170 9.96 -11.45 -27.49
N GLY A 171 9.68 -11.05 -26.25
CA GLY A 171 8.51 -11.47 -25.50
C GLY A 171 8.65 -12.77 -24.71
N ARG A 172 9.88 -13.25 -24.43
CA ARG A 172 10.06 -14.48 -23.61
C ARG A 172 9.99 -14.11 -22.12
N ILE A 173 8.99 -14.65 -21.44
CA ILE A 173 8.87 -14.58 -19.97
C ILE A 173 9.71 -15.73 -19.38
N PHE A 174 10.59 -15.43 -18.44
CA PHE A 174 11.41 -16.43 -17.76
C PHE A 174 10.54 -17.30 -16.84
N ASP A 175 11.03 -18.49 -16.52
CA ASP A 175 10.26 -19.44 -15.71
C ASP A 175 9.98 -18.92 -14.29
N GLU A 176 10.90 -18.15 -13.71
CA GLU A 176 10.76 -17.51 -12.40
C GLU A 176 9.67 -16.43 -12.41
N GLU A 177 9.67 -15.55 -13.41
CA GLU A 177 8.60 -14.55 -13.59
C GLU A 177 7.23 -15.21 -13.80
N ARG A 178 7.19 -16.29 -14.60
CA ARG A 178 5.96 -17.05 -14.83
C ARG A 178 5.45 -17.71 -13.54
N ALA A 179 6.35 -18.27 -12.73
CA ALA A 179 6.01 -18.83 -11.44
C ALA A 179 5.46 -17.77 -10.49
N LEU A 180 6.10 -16.60 -10.44
CA LEU A 180 5.65 -15.46 -9.63
C LEU A 180 4.27 -14.95 -10.09
N ILE A 181 4.08 -14.74 -11.39
CA ILE A 181 2.78 -14.30 -11.93
C ILE A 181 1.68 -15.32 -11.64
N SER A 182 2.01 -16.62 -11.71
CA SER A 182 1.07 -17.69 -11.34
C SER A 182 0.73 -17.66 -9.84
N HIS A 183 1.71 -17.38 -9.00
CA HIS A 183 1.51 -17.19 -7.55
C HIS A 183 0.61 -15.96 -7.27
N ILE A 184 0.91 -14.82 -7.87
CA ILE A 184 0.08 -13.61 -7.76
C ILE A 184 -1.35 -13.91 -8.20
N ALA A 185 -1.54 -14.59 -9.34
CA ALA A 185 -2.86 -14.96 -9.85
C ALA A 185 -3.62 -15.88 -8.88
N ALA A 186 -2.92 -16.84 -8.28
CA ALA A 186 -3.50 -17.73 -7.28
C ALA A 186 -3.92 -16.96 -6.02
N GLU A 187 -3.05 -16.08 -5.50
CA GLU A 187 -3.33 -15.30 -4.29
C GLU A 187 -4.53 -14.36 -4.46
N ILE A 188 -4.60 -13.62 -5.56
CA ILE A 188 -5.73 -12.72 -5.83
C ILE A 188 -6.97 -13.47 -6.35
N GLY A 189 -6.82 -14.72 -6.78
CA GLY A 189 -7.88 -15.58 -7.30
C GLY A 189 -8.63 -16.37 -6.24
N GLN A 190 -8.05 -16.56 -5.04
CA GLN A 190 -8.68 -17.30 -3.95
C GLN A 190 -9.89 -16.53 -3.41
N GLY A 191 -11.08 -17.06 -3.61
CA GLY A 191 -12.30 -16.49 -3.04
C GLY A 191 -12.36 -16.65 -1.51
N ARG A 192 -13.22 -15.87 -0.87
CA ARG A 192 -13.41 -15.84 0.59
C ARG A 192 -13.62 -17.22 1.22
N GLU A 193 -14.25 -18.17 0.49
CA GLU A 193 -14.51 -19.53 0.96
C GLU A 193 -13.23 -20.37 1.14
N GLU A 194 -12.23 -20.23 0.27
CA GLU A 194 -10.94 -20.93 0.41
C GLU A 194 -10.07 -20.32 1.51
N ALA A 195 -10.11 -19.01 1.70
CA ALA A 195 -9.40 -18.33 2.78
C ALA A 195 -9.94 -18.74 4.16
N VAL A 196 -11.26 -18.89 4.29
CA VAL A 196 -11.92 -19.37 5.54
C VAL A 196 -11.57 -20.84 5.81
N ARG A 197 -11.52 -21.71 4.80
CA ARG A 197 -11.11 -23.11 4.98
C ARG A 197 -9.71 -23.26 5.53
N ARG A 198 -8.73 -22.51 5.04
CA ARG A 198 -7.34 -22.56 5.52
C ARG A 198 -7.16 -22.06 6.96
N VAL A 199 -8.06 -21.21 7.46
CA VAL A 199 -8.05 -20.76 8.87
C VAL A 199 -8.66 -21.81 9.80
N ILE A 200 -9.60 -22.64 9.32
CA ILE A 200 -10.28 -23.69 10.11
C ILE A 200 -9.46 -24.99 10.16
N GLU A 201 -8.60 -25.25 9.15
CA GLU A 201 -7.76 -26.44 9.07
C GLU A 201 -6.37 -26.30 9.76
N ARG A 202 -6.15 -25.22 10.54
CA ARG A 202 -4.99 -25.01 11.43
C ARG A 202 -5.41 -25.11 12.88
#